data_6edacd7d5f115f9fdd14cfb51980c08a
#
_entry.id   6edacd7d5f115f9fdd14cfb51980c08a
#
_cell.length_a   1.000
_cell.length_b   1.000
_cell.length_c   1.000
_cell.angle_alpha   90.00
_cell.angle_beta   90.00
_cell.angle_gamma   90.00
#
_symmetry.space_group_name_H-M   'P 1'
#
loop_
_entity.id
_entity.type
_entity.pdbx_description
1 polymer ?
#
loop_
_entity_poly.entity_id
_entity_poly.type
_entity_poly.pdbx_seq_one_letter_code
_entity_poly.pdbx_strand_id
1 'polypeptide(L)'
;MITQFAKVQQLCCNALASRGRSAATIENYTSRINKLIRIHQQLGKSHFDIAVLENYLDKRLAYLQAIGSPKDVGRRDCRTVNLIIGVMTSGDSMVAANSFIRSVDTDVSFVQLPTEWQSLFQTFLQHLSSDLHFSQETIRSYTHRIRGFLNCAFKLHPVSSIRKLKRSNILDTLHLFAQKNTLSIKTALNGPTLFFRWLYEEGLITENLSEVLRVQVSKRQPPVRSFSHGDVEKLLSALDINSADGILMHSIISLISFTGIRGIDLENLRISDIDWGKKRILIRQSKTNKIIALPIVDPLAISLSRYLLKVRPLEAREFVFVNPRFPFNRLSRKEIRARFTNLRNRVLGSKWAGYSLHALRRGLGTELFKQETPLPLIQEILGHSSETAVWSYVRSDYIHLQSCCLPIPTGE
;
A
#
# COMPACT_ATOMS: atom_id res chain seq x y z
N MET A 1 8.05 35.47 10.48
CA MET A 1 8.45 34.07 10.61
C MET A 1 8.39 33.68 12.09
N ILE A 2 7.66 32.59 12.42
CA ILE A 2 7.53 32.12 13.81
C ILE A 2 8.60 31.07 14.03
N THR A 3 9.56 31.34 14.91
CA THR A 3 10.74 30.46 15.08
C THR A 3 10.90 29.88 16.49
N GLN A 4 10.14 30.37 17.50
CA GLN A 4 10.20 29.87 18.86
C GLN A 4 9.80 28.40 18.95
N PHE A 5 10.60 27.58 19.63
CA PHE A 5 10.43 26.11 19.71
C PHE A 5 9.04 25.68 20.15
N ALA A 6 8.55 26.19 21.28
CA ALA A 6 7.26 25.79 21.85
C ALA A 6 6.11 26.16 20.90
N LYS A 7 6.14 27.36 20.32
CA LYS A 7 5.08 27.84 19.43
C LYS A 7 5.06 27.05 18.11
N VAL A 8 6.23 26.77 17.52
CA VAL A 8 6.34 25.96 16.32
C VAL A 8 5.89 24.52 16.58
N GLN A 9 6.27 23.92 17.70
CA GLN A 9 5.84 22.59 18.09
C GLN A 9 4.32 22.49 18.24
N GLN A 10 3.70 23.44 18.92
CA GLN A 10 2.26 23.48 19.11
C GLN A 10 1.51 23.61 17.77
N LEU A 11 1.97 24.50 16.90
CA LEU A 11 1.40 24.67 15.56
C LEU A 11 1.57 23.40 14.68
N CYS A 12 2.71 22.71 14.79
CA CYS A 12 2.90 21.42 14.12
C CYS A 12 1.90 20.36 14.63
N CYS A 13 1.67 20.28 15.96
CA CYS A 13 0.69 19.36 16.53
C CYS A 13 -0.73 19.70 16.08
N ASN A 14 -1.10 20.98 16.08
CA ASN A 14 -2.40 21.46 15.62
C ASN A 14 -2.61 21.14 14.12
N ALA A 15 -1.58 21.33 13.28
CA ALA A 15 -1.59 20.99 11.86
C ALA A 15 -1.80 19.48 11.62
N LEU A 16 -1.27 18.63 12.46
CA LEU A 16 -1.46 17.18 12.38
C LEU A 16 -2.86 16.78 12.89
N ALA A 17 -3.35 17.38 13.95
CA ALA A 17 -4.67 17.13 14.54
C ALA A 17 -5.80 17.55 13.58
N SER A 18 -5.72 18.74 12.98
CA SER A 18 -6.69 19.24 11.99
C SER A 18 -6.83 18.33 10.76
N ARG A 19 -5.85 17.48 10.51
CA ARG A 19 -5.85 16.44 9.45
C ARG A 19 -6.31 15.07 9.90
N GLY A 20 -6.87 14.97 11.10
CA GLY A 20 -7.35 13.70 11.65
C GLY A 20 -6.23 12.67 11.86
N ARG A 21 -4.99 13.13 12.16
CA ARG A 21 -3.91 12.20 12.50
C ARG A 21 -4.13 11.63 13.89
N SER A 22 -3.88 10.32 14.05
CA SER A 22 -4.01 9.65 15.35
C SER A 22 -3.06 10.22 16.40
N ALA A 23 -3.44 10.16 17.68
CA ALA A 23 -2.61 10.59 18.80
C ALA A 23 -1.20 9.98 18.76
N ALA A 24 -1.07 8.68 18.48
CA ALA A 24 0.21 8.00 18.32
C ALA A 24 1.06 8.58 17.18
N THR A 25 0.43 9.03 16.09
CA THR A 25 1.14 9.70 14.99
C THR A 25 1.66 11.07 15.45
N ILE A 26 0.85 11.85 16.13
CA ILE A 26 1.23 13.16 16.65
C ILE A 26 2.38 13.02 17.63
N GLU A 27 2.32 12.08 18.56
CA GLU A 27 3.38 11.76 19.52
C GLU A 27 4.71 11.41 18.83
N ASN A 28 4.67 10.60 17.78
CA ASN A 28 5.85 10.26 16.97
C ASN A 28 6.49 11.49 16.29
N TYR A 29 5.68 12.45 15.82
CA TYR A 29 6.18 13.70 15.28
C TYR A 29 6.75 14.59 16.38
N THR A 30 6.07 14.70 17.50
CA THR A 30 6.53 15.45 18.67
C THR A 30 7.89 14.97 19.17
N SER A 31 8.09 13.65 19.24
CA SER A 31 9.38 13.05 19.60
C SER A 31 10.51 13.48 18.67
N ARG A 32 10.24 13.53 17.34
CA ARG A 32 11.25 13.99 16.36
C ARG A 32 11.49 15.50 16.41
N ILE A 33 10.44 16.29 16.60
CA ILE A 33 10.55 17.75 16.80
C ILE A 33 11.43 18.02 18.01
N ASN A 34 11.21 17.31 19.12
CA ASN A 34 12.03 17.43 20.34
C ASN A 34 13.50 17.07 20.08
N LYS A 35 13.78 16.07 19.24
CA LYS A 35 15.15 15.76 18.83
C LYS A 35 15.78 16.92 18.06
N LEU A 36 15.05 17.56 17.15
CA LEU A 36 15.55 18.71 16.39
C LEU A 36 15.75 19.94 17.28
N ILE A 37 14.88 20.14 18.27
CA ILE A 37 15.06 21.18 19.29
C ILE A 37 16.37 20.98 20.04
N ARG A 38 16.66 19.77 20.53
CA ARG A 38 17.93 19.46 21.21
C ARG A 38 19.16 19.77 20.33
N ILE A 39 19.10 19.45 19.06
CA ILE A 39 20.19 19.75 18.10
C ILE A 39 20.41 21.26 18.00
N HIS A 40 19.33 22.06 17.89
CA HIS A 40 19.43 23.52 17.86
C HIS A 40 20.01 24.07 19.17
N GLN A 41 19.56 23.55 20.32
CA GLN A 41 20.08 23.94 21.64
C GLN A 41 21.57 23.63 21.81
N GLN A 42 22.02 22.47 21.31
CA GLN A 42 23.45 22.12 21.30
C GLN A 42 24.31 23.06 20.44
N LEU A 43 23.69 23.70 19.44
CA LEU A 43 24.31 24.71 18.59
C LEU A 43 24.15 26.14 19.15
N GLY A 44 23.68 26.29 20.40
CA GLY A 44 23.48 27.59 21.07
C GLY A 44 22.28 28.38 20.52
N LYS A 45 21.36 27.76 19.77
CA LYS A 45 20.16 28.40 19.24
C LYS A 45 18.99 28.29 20.21
N SER A 46 18.24 29.36 20.39
CA SER A 46 17.00 29.40 21.19
C SER A 46 15.73 29.24 20.35
N HIS A 47 15.86 29.10 19.04
CA HIS A 47 14.78 29.02 18.07
C HIS A 47 15.17 28.13 16.87
N PHE A 48 14.18 27.71 16.08
CA PHE A 48 14.45 26.97 14.83
C PHE A 48 15.10 27.87 13.77
N ASP A 49 16.10 27.30 13.10
CA ASP A 49 16.84 27.92 12.00
C ASP A 49 16.75 26.99 10.78
N ILE A 50 16.30 27.52 9.64
CA ILE A 50 16.08 26.75 8.41
C ILE A 50 17.39 26.12 7.93
N ALA A 51 18.49 26.88 7.96
CA ALA A 51 19.79 26.38 7.51
C ALA A 51 20.29 25.20 8.36
N VAL A 52 20.00 25.19 9.67
CA VAL A 52 20.31 24.08 10.57
C VAL A 52 19.44 22.86 10.25
N LEU A 53 18.16 23.08 9.94
CA LEU A 53 17.23 22.00 9.58
C LEU A 53 17.61 21.36 8.24
N GLU A 54 18.01 22.13 7.25
CA GLU A 54 18.46 21.66 5.94
C GLU A 54 19.78 20.89 6.05
N ASN A 55 20.77 21.44 6.75
CA ASN A 55 22.05 20.77 7.00
C ASN A 55 21.85 19.43 7.78
N TYR A 56 20.93 19.40 8.76
CA TYR A 56 20.57 18.16 9.43
C TYR A 56 20.01 17.13 8.45
N LEU A 57 19.12 17.52 7.53
CA LEU A 57 18.56 16.63 6.53
C LEU A 57 19.64 16.07 5.61
N ASP A 58 20.51 16.91 5.07
CA ASP A 58 21.57 16.49 4.15
C ASP A 58 22.52 15.49 4.79
N LYS A 59 22.99 15.78 6.00
CA LYS A 59 23.84 14.87 6.76
C LYS A 59 23.13 13.56 7.10
N ARG A 60 21.84 13.64 7.46
CA ARG A 60 21.03 12.47 7.81
C ARG A 60 20.76 11.59 6.61
N LEU A 61 20.43 12.17 5.45
CA LEU A 61 20.20 11.43 4.21
C LEU A 61 21.47 10.77 3.70
N ALA A 62 22.61 11.47 3.73
CA ALA A 62 23.90 10.91 3.37
C ALA A 62 24.29 9.73 4.27
N TYR A 63 24.09 9.85 5.58
CA TYR A 63 24.32 8.75 6.53
C TYR A 63 23.41 7.53 6.25
N LEU A 64 22.11 7.75 6.03
CA LEU A 64 21.15 6.69 5.75
C LEU A 64 21.47 5.98 4.43
N GLN A 65 21.96 6.70 3.46
CA GLN A 65 22.39 6.16 2.17
C GLN A 65 23.65 5.30 2.34
N ALA A 66 24.62 5.77 3.11
CA ALA A 66 25.87 5.03 3.38
C ALA A 66 25.64 3.70 4.09
N ILE A 67 24.66 3.63 5.02
CA ILE A 67 24.35 2.39 5.75
C ILE A 67 23.28 1.51 5.06
N GLY A 68 22.86 1.83 3.83
CA GLY A 68 21.84 1.08 3.11
C GLY A 68 20.47 1.04 3.80
N SER A 69 20.15 2.06 4.61
CA SER A 69 18.92 2.10 5.40
C SER A 69 17.66 2.18 4.51
N PRO A 70 16.51 1.61 4.94
CA PRO A 70 15.28 1.71 4.19
C PRO A 70 14.88 3.16 3.89
N LYS A 71 14.52 3.46 2.64
CA LYS A 71 14.10 4.80 2.18
C LYS A 71 13.03 5.47 3.06
N ASP A 72 12.21 4.67 3.77
CA ASP A 72 11.16 5.18 4.65
C ASP A 72 11.66 5.92 5.90
N VAL A 73 12.88 5.65 6.35
CA VAL A 73 13.46 6.34 7.53
C VAL A 73 13.81 7.78 7.16
N GLY A 74 14.50 7.99 6.05
CA GLY A 74 14.79 9.34 5.54
C GLY A 74 13.52 10.14 5.22
N ARG A 75 12.52 9.50 4.64
CA ARG A 75 11.21 10.12 4.36
C ARG A 75 10.53 10.69 5.59
N ARG A 76 10.66 10.04 6.74
CA ARG A 76 10.04 10.52 7.99
C ARG A 76 10.75 11.76 8.53
N ASP A 77 12.07 11.80 8.45
CA ASP A 77 12.87 12.95 8.87
C ASP A 77 12.57 14.16 7.97
N CYS A 78 12.56 13.98 6.64
CA CYS A 78 12.16 15.00 5.68
C CYS A 78 10.76 15.58 5.95
N ARG A 79 9.76 14.72 6.22
CA ARG A 79 8.39 15.17 6.52
C ARG A 79 8.34 16.01 7.78
N THR A 80 9.11 15.65 8.81
CA THR A 80 9.16 16.40 10.06
C THR A 80 9.78 17.78 9.84
N VAL A 81 10.90 17.85 9.13
CA VAL A 81 11.57 19.13 8.83
C VAL A 81 10.69 20.04 7.97
N ASN A 82 10.07 19.49 6.92
CA ASN A 82 9.19 20.27 6.06
C ASN A 82 7.93 20.78 6.78
N LEU A 83 7.40 20.01 7.74
CA LEU A 83 6.33 20.49 8.60
C LEU A 83 6.78 21.69 9.43
N ILE A 84 7.96 21.62 10.03
CA ILE A 84 8.53 22.72 10.81
C ILE A 84 8.75 23.96 9.93
N ILE A 85 9.39 23.80 8.77
CA ILE A 85 9.62 24.91 7.84
C ILE A 85 8.30 25.52 7.38
N GLY A 86 7.30 24.68 7.04
CA GLY A 86 5.98 25.15 6.64
C GLY A 86 5.29 25.98 7.71
N VAL A 87 5.36 25.58 8.97
CA VAL A 87 4.83 26.33 10.11
C VAL A 87 5.58 27.64 10.33
N MET A 88 6.91 27.59 10.24
CA MET A 88 7.76 28.80 10.40
C MET A 88 7.48 29.87 9.35
N THR A 89 7.23 29.47 8.12
CA THR A 89 7.03 30.37 6.98
C THR A 89 5.61 30.93 6.90
N SER A 90 4.61 30.11 7.16
CA SER A 90 3.20 30.50 7.04
C SER A 90 2.63 31.14 8.31
N GLY A 91 3.15 30.75 9.47
CA GLY A 91 2.58 31.15 10.76
C GLY A 91 1.20 30.52 11.06
N ASP A 92 0.64 29.76 10.13
CA ASP A 92 -0.69 29.17 10.20
C ASP A 92 -0.61 27.62 10.11
N SER A 93 -1.28 26.94 11.03
CA SER A 93 -1.35 25.50 11.09
C SER A 93 -2.05 24.89 9.86
N MET A 94 -3.04 25.56 9.27
CA MET A 94 -3.78 25.08 8.08
C MET A 94 -2.92 25.19 6.81
N VAL A 95 -2.19 26.29 6.62
CA VAL A 95 -1.27 26.49 5.49
C VAL A 95 -0.07 25.55 5.61
N ALA A 96 0.48 25.39 6.80
CA ALA A 96 1.54 24.43 7.07
C ALA A 96 1.09 22.99 6.87
N ALA A 97 -0.16 22.70 7.22
CA ALA A 97 -0.76 21.42 6.95
C ALA A 97 -0.81 21.13 5.43
N ASN A 98 -1.01 22.10 4.57
CA ASN A 98 -0.97 21.94 3.10
C ASN A 98 0.47 21.81 2.56
N SER A 99 1.46 22.44 3.19
CA SER A 99 2.88 22.30 2.82
C SER A 99 3.47 20.95 3.28
N PHE A 100 2.91 20.31 4.31
CA PHE A 100 3.32 18.99 4.78
C PHE A 100 3.12 17.85 3.75
N ILE A 101 2.26 18.06 2.73
CA ILE A 101 2.13 17.14 1.59
C ILE A 101 3.33 17.30 0.64
N ARG A 102 4.08 18.41 0.75
CA ARG A 102 5.30 18.60 -0.02
C ARG A 102 6.39 17.69 0.52
N SER A 103 6.77 16.79 -0.29
CA SER A 103 7.95 15.95 -0.21
C SER A 103 7.70 14.51 0.14
N VAL A 104 8.36 13.89 -0.49
CA VAL A 104 9.42 12.92 -0.50
C VAL A 104 9.24 12.01 -1.70
N ASP A 105 9.28 12.60 -2.83
CA ASP A 105 9.96 12.02 -3.96
C ASP A 105 11.08 12.99 -4.28
N THR A 106 12.30 12.56 -4.04
CA THR A 106 13.56 13.32 -4.14
C THR A 106 13.88 13.86 -5.53
N ASP A 107 12.89 13.92 -6.44
CA ASP A 107 13.03 14.46 -7.80
C ASP A 107 11.83 15.27 -8.31
N VAL A 108 10.82 15.50 -7.49
CA VAL A 108 9.66 16.29 -7.91
C VAL A 108 9.49 17.44 -6.94
N SER A 109 10.10 18.59 -7.24
CA SER A 109 9.62 19.87 -6.74
C SER A 109 8.10 19.90 -6.95
N PHE A 110 7.33 19.99 -5.88
CA PHE A 110 5.87 20.08 -5.96
C PHE A 110 5.51 21.36 -6.68
N VAL A 111 5.19 21.24 -7.94
CA VAL A 111 4.64 22.34 -8.71
C VAL A 111 3.23 22.57 -8.18
N GLN A 112 2.94 23.78 -7.74
CA GLN A 112 1.61 24.14 -7.32
C GLN A 112 0.75 24.21 -8.58
N LEU A 113 -0.12 23.24 -8.77
CA LEU A 113 -1.03 23.20 -9.92
C LEU A 113 -1.88 24.48 -9.93
N PRO A 114 -2.23 25.02 -11.09
CA PRO A 114 -3.15 26.15 -11.21
C PRO A 114 -4.47 25.86 -10.48
N THR A 115 -5.11 26.91 -9.98
CA THR A 115 -6.38 26.81 -9.23
C THR A 115 -7.46 26.08 -10.02
N GLU A 116 -7.57 26.35 -11.34
CA GLU A 116 -8.48 25.64 -12.23
C GLU A 116 -8.23 24.12 -12.24
N TRP A 117 -6.97 23.68 -12.36
CA TRP A 117 -6.64 22.26 -12.34
C TRP A 117 -6.98 21.60 -11.00
N GLN A 118 -6.74 22.33 -9.90
CA GLN A 118 -7.07 21.86 -8.56
C GLN A 118 -8.58 21.72 -8.39
N SER A 119 -9.36 22.71 -8.84
CA SER A 119 -10.83 22.69 -8.79
C SER A 119 -11.39 21.51 -9.58
N LEU A 120 -11.02 21.36 -10.85
CA LEU A 120 -11.44 20.26 -11.71
C LEU A 120 -11.09 18.89 -11.12
N PHE A 121 -9.90 18.78 -10.54
CA PHE A 121 -9.49 17.57 -9.88
C PHE A 121 -10.34 17.25 -8.64
N GLN A 122 -10.71 18.24 -7.83
CA GLN A 122 -11.60 18.03 -6.68
C GLN A 122 -13.02 17.64 -7.12
N THR A 123 -13.57 18.27 -8.14
CA THR A 123 -14.87 17.90 -8.72
C THR A 123 -14.86 16.45 -9.20
N PHE A 124 -13.78 16.04 -9.89
CA PHE A 124 -13.62 14.65 -10.31
C PHE A 124 -13.56 13.67 -9.13
N LEU A 125 -12.87 14.02 -8.04
CA LEU A 125 -12.85 13.15 -6.85
C LEU A 125 -14.22 13.02 -6.19
N GLN A 126 -15.04 14.06 -6.23
CA GLN A 126 -16.45 14.00 -5.81
C GLN A 126 -17.24 13.06 -6.72
N HIS A 127 -17.12 13.20 -8.05
CA HIS A 127 -17.73 12.30 -9.03
C HIS A 127 -17.36 10.83 -8.78
N LEU A 128 -16.10 10.51 -8.47
CA LEU A 128 -15.70 9.14 -8.10
C LEU A 128 -16.43 8.61 -6.86
N SER A 129 -16.77 9.49 -5.91
CA SER A 129 -17.42 9.11 -4.66
C SER A 129 -18.94 9.03 -4.81
N SER A 130 -19.58 10.09 -5.37
CA SER A 130 -21.03 10.23 -5.46
C SER A 130 -21.64 9.36 -6.57
N ASP A 131 -21.05 9.39 -7.76
CA ASP A 131 -21.68 8.84 -8.95
C ASP A 131 -21.15 7.42 -9.26
N LEU A 132 -19.85 7.21 -9.13
CA LEU A 132 -19.23 5.92 -9.39
C LEU A 132 -19.10 5.03 -8.12
N HIS A 133 -19.44 5.55 -6.96
CA HIS A 133 -19.43 4.84 -5.67
C HIS A 133 -18.11 4.10 -5.37
N PHE A 134 -16.98 4.67 -5.76
CA PHE A 134 -15.67 4.07 -5.53
C PHE A 134 -15.33 4.07 -4.03
N SER A 135 -14.70 2.98 -3.58
CA SER A 135 -14.22 2.92 -2.19
C SER A 135 -13.17 3.99 -1.91
N GLN A 136 -13.12 4.49 -0.67
CA GLN A 136 -12.15 5.49 -0.23
C GLN A 136 -10.69 5.09 -0.53
N GLU A 137 -10.37 3.81 -0.46
CA GLU A 137 -9.04 3.26 -0.80
C GLU A 137 -8.74 3.41 -2.30
N THR A 138 -9.74 3.15 -3.16
CA THR A 138 -9.64 3.33 -4.61
C THR A 138 -9.46 4.81 -4.94
N ILE A 139 -10.28 5.69 -4.33
CA ILE A 139 -10.17 7.14 -4.52
C ILE A 139 -8.78 7.65 -4.10
N ARG A 140 -8.25 7.25 -2.94
CA ARG A 140 -6.89 7.60 -2.50
C ARG A 140 -5.83 7.16 -3.50
N SER A 141 -5.97 5.95 -4.04
CA SER A 141 -5.04 5.41 -5.04
C SER A 141 -5.08 6.21 -6.34
N TYR A 142 -6.27 6.59 -6.80
CA TYR A 142 -6.45 7.41 -7.99
C TYR A 142 -5.96 8.84 -7.77
N THR A 143 -6.29 9.45 -6.63
CA THR A 143 -5.78 10.76 -6.21
C THR A 143 -4.25 10.84 -6.35
N HIS A 144 -3.55 9.84 -5.81
CA HIS A 144 -2.08 9.82 -5.87
C HIS A 144 -1.56 9.74 -7.32
N ARG A 145 -2.15 8.88 -8.15
CA ARG A 145 -1.74 8.67 -9.55
C ARG A 145 -2.03 9.86 -10.43
N ILE A 146 -3.24 10.42 -10.32
CA ILE A 146 -3.65 11.60 -11.09
C ILE A 146 -2.77 12.78 -10.72
N ARG A 147 -2.60 13.05 -9.42
CA ARG A 147 -1.73 14.15 -8.96
C ARG A 147 -0.29 14.00 -9.47
N GLY A 148 0.26 12.79 -9.44
CA GLY A 148 1.59 12.52 -9.98
C GLY A 148 1.70 12.83 -11.46
N PHE A 149 0.69 12.45 -12.25
CA PHE A 149 0.64 12.71 -13.68
C PHE A 149 0.44 14.22 -13.99
N LEU A 150 -0.50 14.88 -13.33
CA LEU A 150 -0.78 16.31 -13.50
C LEU A 150 0.44 17.18 -13.13
N ASN A 151 1.15 16.84 -12.06
CA ASN A 151 2.39 17.53 -11.70
C ASN A 151 3.46 17.35 -12.77
N CYS A 152 3.56 16.18 -13.37
CA CYS A 152 4.47 15.92 -14.48
C CYS A 152 4.08 16.73 -15.72
N ALA A 153 2.80 16.76 -16.06
CA ALA A 153 2.25 17.54 -17.18
C ALA A 153 2.48 19.03 -17.01
N PHE A 154 2.18 19.59 -15.83
CA PHE A 154 2.36 21.00 -15.57
C PHE A 154 3.82 21.41 -15.51
N LYS A 155 4.71 20.54 -15.04
CA LYS A 155 6.16 20.81 -15.03
C LYS A 155 6.73 20.92 -16.46
N LEU A 156 6.27 20.07 -17.38
CA LEU A 156 6.69 20.09 -18.78
C LEU A 156 6.02 21.22 -19.58
N HIS A 157 4.74 21.43 -19.32
CA HIS A 157 3.87 22.34 -20.04
C HIS A 157 3.13 23.24 -19.05
N PRO A 158 3.71 24.35 -18.58
CA PRO A 158 3.14 25.23 -17.54
C PRO A 158 2.02 26.11 -18.11
N VAL A 159 0.87 25.50 -18.44
CA VAL A 159 -0.32 26.21 -18.93
C VAL A 159 -1.30 26.47 -17.78
N SER A 160 -1.89 27.66 -17.76
CA SER A 160 -2.82 28.10 -16.71
C SER A 160 -4.14 27.30 -16.70
N SER A 161 -4.61 26.88 -17.88
CA SER A 161 -5.86 26.12 -18.07
C SER A 161 -5.56 24.73 -18.61
N ILE A 162 -6.23 23.70 -18.05
CA ILE A 162 -6.14 22.31 -18.52
C ILE A 162 -6.69 22.17 -19.96
N ARG A 163 -7.59 23.05 -20.36
CA ARG A 163 -8.17 23.11 -21.72
C ARG A 163 -7.14 23.42 -22.81
N LYS A 164 -6.01 24.02 -22.43
CA LYS A 164 -4.90 24.34 -23.34
C LYS A 164 -3.94 23.17 -23.59
N LEU A 165 -4.12 22.06 -22.86
CA LEU A 165 -3.33 20.84 -23.08
C LEU A 165 -3.74 20.21 -24.41
N LYS A 166 -2.73 19.96 -25.25
CA LYS A 166 -2.86 19.28 -26.54
C LYS A 166 -2.40 17.82 -26.42
N ARG A 167 -2.76 17.02 -27.41
CA ARG A 167 -2.33 15.63 -27.53
C ARG A 167 -0.81 15.46 -27.43
N SER A 168 -0.03 16.35 -28.05
CA SER A 168 1.43 16.37 -27.97
C SER A 168 1.92 16.54 -26.52
N ASN A 169 1.33 17.46 -25.77
CA ASN A 169 1.71 17.68 -24.36
C ASN A 169 1.50 16.45 -23.49
N ILE A 170 0.41 15.70 -23.75
CA ILE A 170 0.12 14.46 -23.03
C ILE A 170 1.09 13.35 -23.44
N LEU A 171 1.50 13.27 -24.71
CA LEU A 171 2.52 12.31 -25.18
C LEU A 171 3.88 12.57 -24.51
N ASP A 172 4.34 13.81 -24.48
CA ASP A 172 5.59 14.18 -23.80
C ASP A 172 5.55 13.83 -22.30
N THR A 173 4.40 14.13 -21.68
CA THR A 173 4.16 13.79 -20.27
C THR A 173 4.18 12.29 -20.07
N LEU A 174 3.55 11.52 -20.95
CA LEU A 174 3.52 10.07 -20.90
C LEU A 174 4.93 9.47 -21.00
N HIS A 175 5.76 9.96 -21.92
CA HIS A 175 7.14 9.53 -22.05
C HIS A 175 7.94 9.70 -20.77
N LEU A 176 7.92 10.90 -20.18
CA LEU A 176 8.62 11.18 -18.92
C LEU A 176 8.04 10.37 -17.75
N PHE A 177 6.70 10.24 -17.69
CA PHE A 177 6.02 9.50 -16.65
C PHE A 177 6.30 8.00 -16.73
N ALA A 178 6.40 7.44 -17.95
CA ALA A 178 6.74 6.04 -18.20
C ALA A 178 8.16 5.69 -17.74
N GLN A 179 9.14 6.57 -17.97
CA GLN A 179 10.51 6.37 -17.49
C GLN A 179 10.58 6.18 -15.98
N LYS A 180 9.71 6.88 -15.22
CA LYS A 180 9.64 6.78 -13.76
C LYS A 180 8.83 5.57 -13.27
N ASN A 181 7.95 5.00 -14.09
CA ASN A 181 6.98 3.97 -13.70
C ASN A 181 7.11 2.68 -14.54
N THR A 182 8.32 2.23 -14.81
CA THR A 182 8.63 1.12 -15.73
C THR A 182 7.93 -0.22 -15.39
N LEU A 183 7.69 -0.51 -14.10
CA LEU A 183 7.14 -1.82 -13.69
C LEU A 183 5.61 -1.90 -13.69
N SER A 184 4.89 -0.79 -13.75
CA SER A 184 3.43 -0.79 -13.64
C SER A 184 2.75 0.39 -14.34
N ILE A 185 3.28 0.81 -15.49
CA ILE A 185 2.78 1.99 -16.24
C ILE A 185 1.27 1.92 -16.48
N LYS A 186 0.73 0.78 -16.90
CA LYS A 186 -0.71 0.58 -17.09
C LYS A 186 -1.50 0.90 -15.82
N THR A 187 -1.01 0.44 -14.67
CA THR A 187 -1.64 0.71 -13.38
C THR A 187 -1.51 2.18 -12.99
N ALA A 188 -0.35 2.80 -13.24
CA ALA A 188 -0.10 4.20 -12.94
C ALA A 188 -1.00 5.14 -13.77
N LEU A 189 -1.34 4.75 -14.99
CA LEU A 189 -2.17 5.53 -15.90
C LEU A 189 -3.68 5.35 -15.71
N ASN A 190 -4.16 4.34 -14.97
CA ASN A 190 -5.61 4.10 -14.81
C ASN A 190 -6.35 5.34 -14.29
N GLY A 191 -5.80 6.03 -13.27
CA GLY A 191 -6.40 7.26 -12.75
C GLY A 191 -6.37 8.41 -13.77
N PRO A 192 -5.20 8.79 -14.31
CA PRO A 192 -5.11 9.81 -15.36
C PRO A 192 -6.03 9.55 -16.54
N THR A 193 -6.07 8.31 -17.05
CA THR A 193 -6.97 7.94 -18.17
C THR A 193 -8.43 8.21 -17.83
N LEU A 194 -8.87 7.82 -16.62
CA LEU A 194 -10.26 8.06 -16.20
C LEU A 194 -10.55 9.55 -16.02
N PHE A 195 -9.60 10.32 -15.47
CA PHE A 195 -9.73 11.75 -15.29
C PHE A 195 -9.86 12.51 -16.63
N PHE A 196 -8.99 12.25 -17.61
CA PHE A 196 -9.07 12.89 -18.92
C PHE A 196 -10.28 12.45 -19.72
N ARG A 197 -10.76 11.21 -19.54
CA ARG A 197 -12.01 10.76 -20.14
C ARG A 197 -13.19 11.55 -19.56
N TRP A 198 -13.27 11.68 -18.23
CA TRP A 198 -14.31 12.45 -17.57
C TRP A 198 -14.30 13.92 -18.02
N LEU A 199 -13.13 14.56 -18.13
CA LEU A 199 -13.04 15.94 -18.65
C LEU A 199 -13.63 16.08 -20.06
N TYR A 200 -13.43 15.07 -20.91
CA TYR A 200 -13.98 15.06 -22.26
C TYR A 200 -15.49 14.81 -22.26
N GLU A 201 -15.98 13.85 -21.49
CA GLU A 201 -17.41 13.53 -21.35
C GLU A 201 -18.22 14.70 -20.79
N GLU A 202 -17.63 15.48 -19.86
CA GLU A 202 -18.23 16.72 -19.34
C GLU A 202 -18.05 17.95 -20.27
N GLY A 203 -17.50 17.79 -21.45
CA GLY A 203 -17.27 18.89 -22.40
C GLY A 203 -16.26 19.94 -21.92
N LEU A 204 -15.46 19.64 -20.91
CA LEU A 204 -14.47 20.54 -20.33
C LEU A 204 -13.19 20.65 -21.18
N ILE A 205 -12.93 19.66 -22.03
CA ILE A 205 -11.90 19.65 -23.07
C ILE A 205 -12.51 19.19 -24.38
N THR A 206 -11.98 19.70 -25.51
CA THR A 206 -12.52 19.44 -26.86
C THR A 206 -12.01 18.15 -27.49
N GLU A 207 -10.85 17.65 -27.03
CA GLU A 207 -10.20 16.44 -27.54
C GLU A 207 -10.14 15.35 -26.47
N ASN A 208 -10.42 14.11 -26.85
CA ASN A 208 -10.34 12.96 -25.94
C ASN A 208 -8.86 12.57 -25.66
N LEU A 209 -8.23 13.25 -24.74
CA LEU A 209 -6.83 13.03 -24.36
C LEU A 209 -6.60 11.67 -23.65
N SER A 210 -7.68 11.01 -23.18
CA SER A 210 -7.55 9.70 -22.53
C SER A 210 -7.08 8.59 -23.48
N GLU A 211 -7.28 8.75 -24.78
CA GLU A 211 -6.85 7.79 -25.79
C GLU A 211 -5.33 7.69 -25.89
N VAL A 212 -4.64 8.81 -25.72
CA VAL A 212 -3.18 8.86 -25.70
C VAL A 212 -2.59 8.04 -24.55
N LEU A 213 -3.36 7.91 -23.45
CA LEU A 213 -2.94 7.18 -22.25
C LEU A 213 -3.23 5.68 -22.29
N ARG A 214 -3.84 5.18 -23.38
CA ARG A 214 -4.06 3.75 -23.60
C ARG A 214 -2.78 3.05 -24.06
N VAL A 215 -1.93 2.69 -23.12
CA VAL A 215 -0.65 2.02 -23.42
C VAL A 215 -0.87 0.53 -23.54
N GLN A 216 -0.45 -0.05 -24.68
CA GLN A 216 -0.32 -1.49 -24.83
C GLN A 216 1.01 -1.92 -24.19
N VAL A 217 0.93 -2.59 -23.05
CA VAL A 217 2.10 -3.17 -22.40
C VAL A 217 2.29 -4.58 -22.95
N SER A 218 3.52 -4.90 -23.33
CA SER A 218 3.88 -6.27 -23.73
C SER A 218 3.33 -7.29 -22.72
N LYS A 219 2.74 -8.38 -23.23
CA LYS A 219 2.14 -9.45 -22.42
C LYS A 219 3.17 -10.30 -21.65
N ARG A 220 4.46 -9.96 -21.68
CA ARG A 220 5.46 -10.62 -20.81
C ARG A 220 5.13 -10.31 -19.35
N GLN A 221 4.29 -11.14 -18.76
CA GLN A 221 4.01 -11.07 -17.34
C GLN A 221 5.08 -11.88 -16.60
N PRO A 222 5.68 -11.30 -15.54
CA PRO A 222 6.63 -12.05 -14.73
C PRO A 222 5.94 -13.30 -14.13
N PRO A 223 6.71 -14.34 -13.80
CA PRO A 223 6.17 -15.51 -13.13
C PRO A 223 5.34 -15.14 -11.91
N VAL A 224 4.25 -15.86 -11.70
CA VAL A 224 3.36 -15.60 -10.56
C VAL A 224 4.11 -15.92 -9.27
N ARG A 225 4.23 -14.94 -8.38
CA ARG A 225 4.87 -15.12 -7.08
C ARG A 225 3.93 -15.89 -6.16
N SER A 226 4.22 -17.17 -5.94
CA SER A 226 3.52 -18.06 -5.03
C SER A 226 4.52 -18.78 -4.11
N PHE A 227 4.12 -19.11 -2.89
CA PHE A 227 4.90 -19.97 -1.99
C PHE A 227 4.52 -21.43 -2.25
N SER A 228 5.51 -22.30 -2.31
CA SER A 228 5.30 -23.75 -2.28
C SER A 228 4.93 -24.22 -0.88
N HIS A 229 4.44 -25.45 -0.76
CA HIS A 229 4.17 -26.09 0.54
C HIS A 229 5.41 -26.08 1.43
N GLY A 230 6.56 -26.48 0.92
CA GLY A 230 7.81 -26.49 1.66
C GLY A 230 8.31 -25.09 2.09
N ASP A 231 7.97 -24.02 1.34
CA ASP A 231 8.29 -22.66 1.77
C ASP A 231 7.39 -22.23 2.94
N VAL A 232 6.12 -22.63 2.92
CA VAL A 232 5.19 -22.37 4.04
C VAL A 232 5.63 -23.12 5.29
N GLU A 233 6.05 -24.38 5.17
CA GLU A 233 6.57 -25.18 6.29
C GLU A 233 7.83 -24.52 6.90
N LYS A 234 8.76 -24.03 6.07
CA LYS A 234 9.95 -23.28 6.55
C LYS A 234 9.55 -22.03 7.31
N LEU A 235 8.52 -21.31 6.84
CA LEU A 235 8.04 -20.12 7.53
C LEU A 235 7.40 -20.46 8.87
N LEU A 236 6.59 -21.52 8.93
CA LEU A 236 5.90 -21.97 10.15
C LEU A 236 6.87 -22.54 11.18
N SER A 237 7.83 -23.38 10.77
CA SER A 237 8.82 -23.99 11.66
C SER A 237 9.83 -22.98 12.24
N ALA A 238 10.05 -21.86 11.57
CA ALA A 238 10.91 -20.78 12.06
C ALA A 238 10.24 -19.86 13.10
N LEU A 239 8.95 -20.06 13.38
CA LEU A 239 8.22 -19.29 14.38
C LEU A 239 8.37 -19.90 15.77
N ASP A 240 8.70 -19.07 16.74
CA ASP A 240 8.70 -19.48 18.16
C ASP A 240 7.25 -19.59 18.66
N ILE A 241 6.78 -20.83 18.77
CA ILE A 241 5.41 -21.15 19.23
C ILE A 241 5.20 -20.94 20.75
N ASN A 242 6.23 -20.49 21.47
CA ASN A 242 6.14 -20.08 22.87
C ASN A 242 6.01 -18.56 23.01
N SER A 243 6.30 -17.80 21.96
CA SER A 243 6.14 -16.35 21.95
C SER A 243 4.76 -15.94 21.44
N ALA A 244 4.18 -14.85 21.99
CA ALA A 244 2.89 -14.32 21.56
C ALA A 244 2.89 -13.92 20.08
N ASP A 245 3.96 -13.29 19.58
CA ASP A 245 4.09 -12.90 18.17
C ASP A 245 4.23 -14.11 17.24
N GLY A 246 4.96 -15.13 17.68
CA GLY A 246 5.12 -16.39 16.94
C GLY A 246 3.81 -17.16 16.83
N ILE A 247 3.04 -17.31 17.92
CA ILE A 247 1.72 -17.94 17.92
C ILE A 247 0.74 -17.16 17.01
N LEU A 248 0.73 -15.83 17.11
CA LEU A 248 -0.10 -14.97 16.27
C LEU A 248 0.23 -15.17 14.78
N MET A 249 1.52 -15.07 14.41
CA MET A 249 1.94 -15.20 13.02
C MET A 249 1.74 -16.62 12.48
N HIS A 250 1.94 -17.64 13.31
CA HIS A 250 1.64 -19.03 12.96
C HIS A 250 0.15 -19.20 12.61
N SER A 251 -0.74 -18.66 13.43
CA SER A 251 -2.19 -18.72 13.19
C SER A 251 -2.60 -17.96 11.90
N ILE A 252 -2.02 -16.78 11.65
CA ILE A 252 -2.29 -16.00 10.44
C ILE A 252 -1.81 -16.71 9.16
N ILE A 253 -0.57 -17.23 9.17
CA ILE A 253 0.00 -17.93 8.02
C ILE A 253 -0.80 -19.22 7.74
N SER A 254 -1.08 -20.02 8.77
CA SER A 254 -1.89 -21.22 8.64
C SER A 254 -3.27 -20.91 8.07
N LEU A 255 -3.97 -19.90 8.60
CA LEU A 255 -5.28 -19.51 8.10
C LEU A 255 -5.26 -19.15 6.62
N ILE A 256 -4.29 -18.33 6.18
CA ILE A 256 -4.19 -17.95 4.75
C ILE A 256 -3.81 -19.17 3.89
N SER A 257 -2.90 -20.01 4.34
CA SER A 257 -2.40 -21.16 3.56
C SER A 257 -3.45 -22.26 3.39
N PHE A 258 -4.29 -22.51 4.39
CA PHE A 258 -5.34 -23.53 4.31
C PHE A 258 -6.63 -23.02 3.68
N THR A 259 -6.99 -21.76 3.83
CA THR A 259 -8.28 -21.24 3.38
C THR A 259 -8.18 -20.29 2.20
N GLY A 260 -7.00 -19.76 1.92
CA GLY A 260 -6.80 -18.71 0.91
C GLY A 260 -7.51 -17.39 1.23
N ILE A 261 -7.88 -17.10 2.48
CA ILE A 261 -8.58 -15.87 2.88
C ILE A 261 -7.85 -14.62 2.38
N ARG A 262 -8.60 -13.61 1.92
CA ARG A 262 -7.99 -12.34 1.51
C ARG A 262 -7.54 -11.53 2.73
N GLY A 263 -6.46 -10.77 2.58
CA GLY A 263 -5.93 -9.94 3.67
C GLY A 263 -6.92 -8.92 4.24
N ILE A 264 -7.88 -8.44 3.47
CA ILE A 264 -8.94 -7.55 3.97
C ILE A 264 -9.97 -8.33 4.80
N ASP A 265 -10.30 -9.54 4.38
CA ASP A 265 -11.26 -10.39 5.07
C ASP A 265 -10.63 -10.97 6.34
N LEU A 266 -9.32 -11.29 6.32
CA LEU A 266 -8.54 -11.65 7.50
C LEU A 266 -8.53 -10.53 8.56
N GLU A 267 -8.28 -9.29 8.14
CA GLU A 267 -8.31 -8.11 9.01
C GLU A 267 -9.67 -7.91 9.68
N ASN A 268 -10.75 -8.21 8.95
CA ASN A 268 -12.14 -8.02 9.41
C ASN A 268 -12.76 -9.27 10.05
N LEU A 269 -12.02 -10.38 10.14
CA LEU A 269 -12.53 -11.64 10.66
C LEU A 269 -12.98 -11.48 12.12
N ARG A 270 -14.22 -11.90 12.39
CA ARG A 270 -14.85 -11.81 13.72
C ARG A 270 -14.90 -13.18 14.40
N ILE A 271 -14.96 -13.19 15.71
CA ILE A 271 -15.16 -14.43 16.48
C ILE A 271 -16.47 -15.12 16.09
N SER A 272 -17.53 -14.33 15.84
CA SER A 272 -18.83 -14.82 15.40
C SER A 272 -18.82 -15.51 14.03
N ASP A 273 -17.80 -15.29 13.22
CA ASP A 273 -17.67 -15.91 11.90
C ASP A 273 -17.19 -17.38 11.99
N ILE A 274 -16.68 -17.81 13.16
CA ILE A 274 -16.09 -19.12 13.38
C ILE A 274 -17.17 -20.07 13.96
N ASP A 275 -17.58 -21.03 13.15
CA ASP A 275 -18.49 -22.11 13.55
C ASP A 275 -17.66 -23.37 13.84
N TRP A 276 -17.26 -23.54 15.10
CA TRP A 276 -16.44 -24.66 15.54
C TRP A 276 -17.18 -26.00 15.40
N GLY A 277 -18.50 -25.99 15.64
CA GLY A 277 -19.33 -27.22 15.56
C GLY A 277 -19.39 -27.77 14.13
N LYS A 278 -19.44 -26.90 13.13
CA LYS A 278 -19.45 -27.25 11.71
C LYS A 278 -18.07 -27.18 11.06
N LYS A 279 -17.02 -26.95 11.83
CA LYS A 279 -15.63 -26.81 11.37
C LYS A 279 -15.50 -25.87 10.16
N ARG A 280 -16.10 -24.68 10.22
CA ARG A 280 -16.08 -23.72 9.12
C ARG A 280 -16.00 -22.27 9.61
N ILE A 281 -15.51 -21.41 8.73
CA ILE A 281 -15.52 -19.95 8.89
C ILE A 281 -16.45 -19.38 7.83
N LEU A 282 -17.48 -18.66 8.24
CA LEU A 282 -18.44 -17.99 7.34
C LEU A 282 -18.09 -16.53 7.24
N ILE A 283 -17.64 -16.09 6.08
CA ILE A 283 -17.30 -14.68 5.86
C ILE A 283 -18.04 -14.09 4.67
N ARG A 284 -18.42 -12.83 4.81
CA ARG A 284 -18.84 -11.99 3.68
C ARG A 284 -17.60 -11.29 3.13
N GLN A 285 -17.19 -11.67 1.92
CA GLN A 285 -16.00 -11.10 1.31
C GLN A 285 -16.14 -9.60 1.07
N SER A 286 -15.24 -8.78 1.60
CA SER A 286 -15.26 -7.32 1.50
C SER A 286 -15.16 -6.80 0.05
N LYS A 287 -14.56 -7.56 -0.87
CA LYS A 287 -14.36 -7.13 -2.26
C LYS A 287 -15.50 -7.52 -3.20
N THR A 288 -16.12 -8.67 -2.97
CA THR A 288 -17.12 -9.28 -3.90
C THR A 288 -18.51 -9.33 -3.30
N ASN A 289 -18.64 -9.00 -2.02
CA ASN A 289 -19.87 -9.11 -1.21
C ASN A 289 -20.48 -10.52 -1.16
N LYS A 290 -19.75 -11.55 -1.62
CA LYS A 290 -20.19 -12.96 -1.59
C LYS A 290 -19.95 -13.54 -0.21
N ILE A 291 -20.89 -14.39 0.25
CA ILE A 291 -20.69 -15.20 1.45
C ILE A 291 -19.98 -16.49 1.00
N ILE A 292 -18.89 -16.80 1.68
CA ILE A 292 -18.14 -18.04 1.47
C ILE A 292 -17.97 -18.78 2.79
N ALA A 293 -17.96 -20.11 2.72
CA ALA A 293 -17.64 -20.99 3.83
C ALA A 293 -16.22 -21.54 3.63
N LEU A 294 -15.32 -21.22 4.55
CA LEU A 294 -13.95 -21.70 4.53
C LEU A 294 -13.82 -22.86 5.52
N PRO A 295 -13.22 -24.00 5.13
CA PRO A 295 -13.09 -25.15 6.02
C PRO A 295 -12.05 -24.90 7.13
N ILE A 296 -12.30 -25.42 8.32
CA ILE A 296 -11.33 -25.48 9.41
C ILE A 296 -10.79 -26.90 9.49
N VAL A 297 -9.66 -27.15 8.86
CA VAL A 297 -8.92 -28.41 8.96
C VAL A 297 -8.19 -28.49 10.30
N ASP A 298 -7.88 -29.71 10.77
CA ASP A 298 -7.32 -29.91 12.10
C ASP A 298 -6.02 -29.13 12.39
N PRO A 299 -5.03 -29.02 11.48
CA PRO A 299 -3.85 -28.18 11.72
C PRO A 299 -4.21 -26.71 11.92
N LEU A 300 -5.20 -26.21 11.17
CA LEU A 300 -5.69 -24.83 11.33
C LEU A 300 -6.45 -24.68 12.66
N ALA A 301 -7.29 -25.65 13.03
CA ALA A 301 -8.01 -25.64 14.30
C ALA A 301 -7.06 -25.53 15.48
N ILE A 302 -6.00 -26.34 15.50
CA ILE A 302 -4.97 -26.33 16.55
C ILE A 302 -4.27 -24.96 16.62
N SER A 303 -3.87 -24.42 15.47
CA SER A 303 -3.15 -23.15 15.40
C SER A 303 -4.04 -21.99 15.85
N LEU A 304 -5.29 -21.96 15.39
CA LEU A 304 -6.25 -20.89 15.71
C LEU A 304 -6.68 -20.95 17.18
N SER A 305 -6.97 -22.14 17.70
CA SER A 305 -7.30 -22.35 19.13
C SER A 305 -6.15 -21.92 20.05
N ARG A 306 -4.91 -22.28 19.68
CA ARG A 306 -3.72 -21.85 20.44
C ARG A 306 -3.62 -20.33 20.53
N TYR A 307 -3.86 -19.62 19.44
CA TYR A 307 -3.87 -18.17 19.44
C TYR A 307 -5.01 -17.60 20.30
N LEU A 308 -6.22 -18.09 20.11
CA LEU A 308 -7.39 -17.60 20.82
C LEU A 308 -7.32 -17.81 22.33
N LEU A 309 -6.76 -18.94 22.77
CA LEU A 309 -6.70 -19.31 24.19
C LEU A 309 -5.46 -18.79 24.91
N LYS A 310 -4.32 -18.64 24.21
CA LYS A 310 -3.04 -18.30 24.88
C LYS A 310 -2.58 -16.86 24.64
N VAL A 311 -2.99 -16.21 23.56
CA VAL A 311 -2.41 -14.92 23.13
C VAL A 311 -3.43 -13.82 23.03
N ARG A 312 -4.61 -14.14 22.52
CA ARG A 312 -5.65 -13.13 22.32
C ARG A 312 -6.18 -12.63 23.67
N PRO A 313 -6.18 -11.29 23.93
CA PRO A 313 -6.75 -10.75 25.16
C PRO A 313 -8.23 -11.11 25.31
N LEU A 314 -8.64 -11.53 26.50
CA LEU A 314 -10.04 -11.92 26.79
C LEU A 314 -11.00 -10.73 26.67
N GLU A 315 -10.52 -9.53 26.95
CA GLU A 315 -11.27 -8.27 26.86
C GLU A 315 -11.53 -7.83 25.41
N ALA A 316 -10.81 -8.38 24.45
CA ALA A 316 -11.05 -8.12 23.04
C ALA A 316 -12.38 -8.79 22.61
N ARG A 317 -13.35 -8.00 22.13
CA ARG A 317 -14.74 -8.50 21.97
C ARG A 317 -15.02 -9.06 20.57
N GLU A 318 -14.66 -8.36 19.53
CA GLU A 318 -15.25 -8.54 18.20
C GLU A 318 -14.33 -9.31 17.24
N PHE A 319 -13.10 -8.80 17.02
CA PHE A 319 -12.22 -9.33 15.98
C PHE A 319 -11.37 -10.50 16.47
N VAL A 320 -11.07 -11.42 15.56
CA VAL A 320 -10.18 -12.55 15.85
C VAL A 320 -8.77 -12.03 16.10
N PHE A 321 -8.18 -11.32 15.14
CA PHE A 321 -6.82 -10.81 15.25
C PHE A 321 -6.79 -9.36 15.74
N VAL A 322 -6.24 -9.19 16.92
CA VAL A 322 -6.20 -7.89 17.62
C VAL A 322 -4.78 -7.54 18.07
N ASN A 323 -4.58 -6.26 18.33
CA ASN A 323 -3.36 -5.79 18.95
C ASN A 323 -3.33 -6.27 20.41
N PRO A 324 -2.21 -6.81 20.92
CA PRO A 324 -2.14 -7.28 22.31
C PRO A 324 -2.17 -6.17 23.36
N ARG A 325 -2.07 -4.90 22.94
CA ARG A 325 -2.10 -3.73 23.82
C ARG A 325 -3.47 -3.06 23.79
N PHE A 326 -3.94 -2.62 24.98
CA PHE A 326 -5.14 -1.79 25.08
C PHE A 326 -5.08 -0.60 24.10
N PRO A 327 -6.17 -0.26 23.40
CA PRO A 327 -7.55 -0.75 23.55
C PRO A 327 -7.90 -2.00 22.69
N PHE A 328 -6.96 -2.89 22.42
CA PHE A 328 -7.12 -4.17 21.69
C PHE A 328 -7.76 -4.02 20.32
N ASN A 329 -7.39 -2.93 19.64
CA ASN A 329 -7.90 -2.66 18.31
C ASN A 329 -7.57 -3.81 17.33
N ARG A 330 -8.41 -3.95 16.33
CA ARG A 330 -8.19 -4.84 15.19
C ARG A 330 -6.78 -4.68 14.63
N LEU A 331 -6.10 -5.80 14.42
CA LEU A 331 -4.77 -5.83 13.82
C LEU A 331 -4.87 -5.46 12.33
N SER A 332 -4.27 -4.36 11.94
CA SER A 332 -4.35 -3.86 10.57
C SER A 332 -3.53 -4.70 9.58
N ARG A 333 -3.98 -4.75 8.32
CA ARG A 333 -3.21 -5.38 7.21
C ARG A 333 -1.78 -4.87 7.11
N LYS A 334 -1.55 -3.60 7.46
CA LYS A 334 -0.22 -3.00 7.43
C LYS A 334 0.70 -3.61 8.48
N GLU A 335 0.19 -3.83 9.68
CA GLU A 335 0.93 -4.46 10.78
C GLU A 335 1.19 -5.93 10.49
N ILE A 336 0.18 -6.68 10.01
CA ILE A 336 0.33 -8.07 9.58
C ILE A 336 1.38 -8.18 8.47
N ARG A 337 1.32 -7.32 7.46
CA ARG A 337 2.29 -7.28 6.36
C ARG A 337 3.71 -6.99 6.87
N ALA A 338 3.87 -6.07 7.81
CA ALA A 338 5.19 -5.74 8.36
C ALA A 338 5.81 -6.93 9.07
N ARG A 339 5.06 -7.61 9.95
CA ARG A 339 5.50 -8.83 10.65
C ARG A 339 5.86 -9.94 9.67
N PHE A 340 4.98 -10.21 8.71
CA PHE A 340 5.24 -11.22 7.67
C PHE A 340 6.47 -10.89 6.82
N THR A 341 6.68 -9.63 6.46
CA THR A 341 7.85 -9.21 5.68
C THR A 341 9.14 -9.45 6.46
N ASN A 342 9.16 -9.13 7.75
CA ASN A 342 10.31 -9.37 8.62
C ASN A 342 10.61 -10.87 8.74
N LEU A 343 9.58 -11.70 8.99
CA LEU A 343 9.70 -13.15 9.05
C LEU A 343 10.26 -13.73 7.74
N ARG A 344 9.61 -13.40 6.62
CA ARG A 344 10.02 -13.87 5.29
C ARG A 344 11.47 -13.52 4.97
N ASN A 345 11.89 -12.27 5.22
CA ASN A 345 13.26 -11.83 4.95
C ASN A 345 14.28 -12.57 5.82
N ARG A 346 13.92 -12.84 7.08
CA ARG A 346 14.79 -13.59 8.02
C ARG A 346 14.93 -15.04 7.61
N VAL A 347 13.84 -15.71 7.19
CA VAL A 347 13.80 -17.15 6.93
C VAL A 347 14.19 -17.50 5.51
N LEU A 348 13.66 -16.78 4.53
CA LEU A 348 13.81 -17.13 3.13
C LEU A 348 14.81 -16.23 2.37
N GLY A 349 15.22 -15.12 2.98
CA GLY A 349 16.22 -14.20 2.42
C GLY A 349 15.69 -13.22 1.35
N SER A 350 16.62 -12.42 0.84
CA SER A 350 16.30 -11.27 -0.05
C SER A 350 15.73 -11.65 -1.42
N LYS A 351 16.06 -12.83 -1.95
CA LYS A 351 15.49 -13.32 -3.23
C LYS A 351 13.97 -13.41 -3.22
N TRP A 352 13.36 -13.50 -2.03
CA TRP A 352 11.92 -13.53 -1.84
C TRP A 352 11.31 -12.12 -1.65
N ALA A 353 12.11 -11.07 -1.86
CA ALA A 353 11.58 -9.70 -1.83
C ALA A 353 10.39 -9.54 -2.79
N GLY A 354 9.31 -8.91 -2.31
CA GLY A 354 8.09 -8.75 -3.09
C GLY A 354 7.06 -9.89 -2.97
N TYR A 355 7.39 -11.02 -2.35
CA TYR A 355 6.39 -12.03 -1.96
C TYR A 355 5.61 -11.54 -0.74
N SER A 356 4.33 -11.33 -0.90
CA SER A 356 3.43 -10.82 0.16
C SER A 356 2.54 -11.93 0.70
N LEU A 357 1.72 -11.62 1.70
CA LEU A 357 0.67 -12.55 2.19
C LEU A 357 -0.23 -13.08 1.06
N HIS A 358 -0.45 -12.29 0.01
CA HIS A 358 -1.21 -12.74 -1.16
C HIS A 358 -0.50 -13.88 -1.93
N ALA A 359 0.82 -14.02 -1.80
CA ALA A 359 1.57 -15.13 -2.38
C ALA A 359 1.29 -16.46 -1.69
N LEU A 360 0.92 -16.46 -0.39
CA LEU A 360 0.43 -17.66 0.33
C LEU A 360 -0.89 -18.15 -0.29
N ARG A 361 -1.85 -17.25 -0.47
CA ARG A 361 -3.12 -17.58 -1.13
C ARG A 361 -2.93 -18.07 -2.57
N ARG A 362 -1.98 -17.48 -3.31
CA ARG A 362 -1.63 -17.97 -4.65
C ARG A 362 -1.00 -19.36 -4.57
N GLY A 363 -0.19 -19.63 -3.54
CA GLY A 363 0.35 -20.97 -3.29
C GLY A 363 -0.74 -22.02 -3.18
N LEU A 364 -1.76 -21.75 -2.38
CA LEU A 364 -2.94 -22.65 -2.27
C LEU A 364 -3.60 -22.89 -3.64
N GLY A 365 -3.87 -21.81 -4.41
CA GLY A 365 -4.48 -21.95 -5.73
C GLY A 365 -3.61 -22.74 -6.72
N THR A 366 -2.28 -22.55 -6.66
CA THR A 366 -1.34 -23.30 -7.49
C THR A 366 -1.30 -24.78 -7.08
N GLU A 367 -1.37 -25.07 -5.78
CA GLU A 367 -1.36 -26.44 -5.27
C GLU A 367 -2.65 -27.18 -5.63
N LEU A 368 -3.82 -26.55 -5.46
CA LEU A 368 -5.09 -27.12 -5.90
C LEU A 368 -5.09 -27.40 -7.42
N PHE A 369 -4.49 -26.53 -8.20
CA PHE A 369 -4.38 -26.72 -9.64
C PHE A 369 -3.48 -27.93 -9.99
N LYS A 370 -2.34 -28.07 -9.31
CA LYS A 370 -1.46 -29.24 -9.45
C LYS A 370 -2.11 -30.56 -9.06
N GLN A 371 -3.05 -30.51 -8.13
CA GLN A 371 -3.88 -31.66 -7.72
C GLN A 371 -5.07 -31.89 -8.66
N GLU A 372 -5.03 -31.32 -9.87
CA GLU A 372 -6.05 -31.46 -10.90
C GLU A 372 -7.46 -31.00 -10.47
N THR A 373 -7.54 -30.13 -9.44
CA THR A 373 -8.82 -29.54 -9.04
C THR A 373 -9.38 -28.70 -10.20
N PRO A 374 -10.65 -28.90 -10.61
CA PRO A 374 -11.24 -28.15 -11.69
C PRO A 374 -11.17 -26.63 -11.47
N LEU A 375 -10.80 -25.86 -12.49
CA LEU A 375 -10.65 -24.40 -12.42
C LEU A 375 -11.87 -23.66 -11.83
N PRO A 376 -13.13 -24.04 -12.19
CA PRO A 376 -14.32 -23.44 -11.57
C PRO A 376 -14.38 -23.64 -10.06
N LEU A 377 -13.98 -24.82 -9.57
CA LEU A 377 -13.95 -25.12 -8.14
C LEU A 377 -12.87 -24.34 -7.40
N ILE A 378 -11.66 -24.19 -8.00
CA ILE A 378 -10.62 -23.32 -7.45
C ILE A 378 -11.11 -21.87 -7.38
N GLN A 379 -11.86 -21.44 -8.40
CA GLN A 379 -12.44 -20.09 -8.46
C GLN A 379 -13.45 -19.88 -7.32
N GLU A 380 -14.28 -20.86 -7.05
CA GLU A 380 -15.26 -20.85 -5.96
C GLU A 380 -14.57 -20.85 -4.59
N ILE A 381 -13.66 -21.80 -4.34
CA ILE A 381 -12.88 -21.90 -3.08
C ILE A 381 -12.19 -20.58 -2.75
N LEU A 382 -11.56 -19.98 -3.75
CA LEU A 382 -10.86 -18.72 -3.56
C LEU A 382 -11.79 -17.49 -3.68
N GLY A 383 -13.06 -17.67 -4.07
CA GLY A 383 -14.02 -16.58 -4.25
C GLY A 383 -13.57 -15.55 -5.28
N HIS A 384 -13.08 -15.99 -6.44
CA HIS A 384 -12.73 -15.11 -7.55
C HIS A 384 -13.98 -14.70 -8.31
N SER A 385 -14.07 -13.40 -8.67
CA SER A 385 -15.17 -12.86 -9.47
C SER A 385 -14.90 -12.90 -10.98
N SER A 386 -13.67 -13.21 -11.40
CA SER A 386 -13.21 -13.16 -12.79
C SER A 386 -12.40 -14.41 -13.11
N GLU A 387 -12.68 -15.03 -14.25
CA GLU A 387 -11.94 -16.15 -14.80
C GLU A 387 -10.45 -15.83 -15.02
N THR A 388 -10.15 -14.58 -15.40
CA THR A 388 -8.77 -14.15 -15.62
C THR A 388 -7.86 -14.28 -14.40
N ALA A 389 -8.44 -14.29 -13.18
CA ALA A 389 -7.67 -14.49 -11.96
C ALA A 389 -7.15 -15.93 -11.83
N VAL A 390 -7.87 -16.90 -12.38
CA VAL A 390 -7.53 -18.34 -12.31
C VAL A 390 -6.41 -18.67 -13.29
N TRP A 391 -6.34 -18.01 -14.44
CA TRP A 391 -5.26 -18.19 -15.40
C TRP A 391 -3.87 -17.91 -14.84
N SER A 392 -3.79 -17.17 -13.71
CA SER A 392 -2.52 -16.97 -13.03
C SER A 392 -1.94 -18.27 -12.46
N TYR A 393 -2.77 -19.25 -12.10
CA TYR A 393 -2.35 -20.56 -11.59
C TYR A 393 -1.89 -21.48 -12.71
N VAL A 394 -2.61 -21.50 -13.82
CA VAL A 394 -2.24 -22.26 -15.04
C VAL A 394 -0.84 -21.85 -15.51
N ARG A 395 -0.53 -20.54 -15.50
CA ARG A 395 0.79 -20.03 -15.87
C ARG A 395 1.92 -20.38 -14.91
N SER A 396 1.59 -20.77 -13.68
CA SER A 396 2.58 -21.18 -12.69
C SER A 396 2.96 -22.65 -12.82
N ASP A 397 2.22 -23.40 -13.62
CA ASP A 397 2.44 -24.82 -13.82
C ASP A 397 3.33 -25.09 -15.04
N TYR A 398 4.61 -24.85 -14.85
CA TYR A 398 5.61 -25.10 -15.87
C TYR A 398 5.72 -26.58 -16.27
N ILE A 399 5.44 -27.51 -15.38
CA ILE A 399 5.60 -28.96 -15.58
C ILE A 399 4.57 -29.45 -16.61
N HIS A 400 3.29 -29.12 -16.40
CA HIS A 400 2.23 -29.51 -17.36
C HIS A 400 2.31 -28.71 -18.67
N LEU A 401 2.74 -27.44 -18.62
CA LEU A 401 2.99 -26.66 -19.83
C LEU A 401 4.13 -27.23 -20.67
N GLN A 402 5.17 -27.75 -20.03
CA GLN A 402 6.31 -28.36 -20.71
C GLN A 402 5.91 -29.69 -21.40
N SER A 403 5.01 -30.48 -20.80
CA SER A 403 4.48 -31.71 -21.41
C SER A 403 3.57 -31.44 -22.64
N CYS A 404 3.02 -30.22 -22.75
CA CYS A 404 2.23 -29.80 -23.90
C CYS A 404 3.10 -29.22 -25.06
N CYS A 405 4.40 -29.05 -24.84
CA CYS A 405 5.28 -28.57 -25.91
C CYS A 405 5.50 -29.66 -26.95
N LEU A 406 5.27 -29.31 -28.21
CA LEU A 406 5.67 -30.17 -29.33
C LEU A 406 7.22 -30.29 -29.32
N PRO A 407 7.75 -31.48 -29.66
CA PRO A 407 9.19 -31.64 -29.82
C PRO A 407 9.72 -30.65 -30.86
N ILE A 408 10.81 -29.99 -30.57
CA ILE A 408 11.47 -29.11 -31.55
C ILE A 408 11.93 -30.01 -32.66
N PRO A 409 11.56 -29.76 -33.95
CA PRO A 409 12.09 -30.51 -35.04
C PRO A 409 13.62 -30.38 -35.01
N THR A 410 14.33 -31.46 -34.74
CA THR A 410 15.75 -31.55 -34.96
C THR A 410 15.88 -31.67 -36.48
N GLY A 411 16.25 -30.55 -37.13
CA GLY A 411 16.51 -30.58 -38.57
C GLY A 411 17.64 -31.59 -38.87
N GLU A 412 17.31 -32.63 -39.59
CA GLU A 412 18.26 -33.37 -40.40
C GLU A 412 18.61 -32.57 -41.67
#